data_bf19b10b8ffef6e6bff120e23da6c4b0
#
_entry.id   bf19b10b8ffef6e6bff120e23da6c4b0
#
_cell.length_a   1.000
_cell.length_b   1.000
_cell.length_c   1.000
_cell.angle_alpha   90.00
_cell.angle_beta   90.00
_cell.angle_gamma   90.00
#
_symmetry.space_group_name_H-M   'P 1'
#
loop_
_entity.id
_entity.type
_entity.pdbx_description
1 polymer ?
#
loop_
_entity_poly.entity_id
_entity_poly.type
_entity_poly.pdbx_seq_one_letter_code
_entity_poly.pdbx_strand_id
1 'polypeptide(L)'
;MIKNFIRNSRIIFLLIISKRIMFFIKYTYLEILKGLNWLFTSKEHTNFTFTLNANSIEALKFYLKNCYKIDKNISTQLINSALETKVSFKNLDLKKSFFYDLNKDNNWDYRIVAFILFSQLKVDYLFEFGISHGKLPYLIYKNLDYIEQNKSYIGIENNLRKGGLTYLIENKNQFNFYWSSVEDYLSNQKIDINNSIIVCSTHEKKSEDFIFDFLKNNNLKPRIIISDNTEIDSSYYKFVNENNNYETEFLTFVDKEDFISPLTIGVSKFLN
;
A
#
# COMPACT_ATOMS: atom_id res chain seq x y z
N MET A 1 -31.55 34.78 16.48
CA MET A 1 -30.17 34.31 16.14
C MET A 1 -29.95 32.84 16.53
N ILE A 2 -30.21 32.41 17.77
CA ILE A 2 -29.99 31.02 18.23
C ILE A 2 -30.80 29.96 17.45
N LYS A 3 -32.05 30.20 17.07
CA LYS A 3 -32.87 29.25 16.29
C LYS A 3 -32.30 28.97 14.87
N ASN A 4 -31.69 29.97 14.22
CA ASN A 4 -31.06 29.80 12.91
C ASN A 4 -29.75 29.05 13.02
N PHE A 5 -28.99 29.24 14.12
CA PHE A 5 -27.77 28.49 14.37
C PHE A 5 -28.05 26.98 14.59
N ILE A 6 -29.07 26.65 15.41
CA ILE A 6 -29.48 25.27 15.65
C ILE A 6 -29.99 24.59 14.37
N ARG A 7 -30.78 25.32 13.56
CA ARG A 7 -31.30 24.80 12.29
C ARG A 7 -30.14 24.53 11.27
N ASN A 8 -29.18 25.44 11.20
CA ASN A 8 -28.00 25.25 10.33
C ASN A 8 -27.12 24.09 10.82
N SER A 9 -26.94 23.93 12.13
CA SER A 9 -26.21 22.79 12.72
C SER A 9 -26.86 21.45 12.39
N ARG A 10 -28.20 21.36 12.44
CA ARG A 10 -28.93 20.14 12.04
C ARG A 10 -28.81 19.82 10.58
N ILE A 11 -28.84 20.83 9.70
CA ILE A 11 -28.65 20.66 8.26
C ILE A 11 -27.23 20.18 7.98
N ILE A 12 -26.21 20.78 8.59
CA ILE A 12 -24.82 20.37 8.46
C ILE A 12 -24.64 18.91 8.95
N PHE A 13 -25.24 18.56 10.09
CA PHE A 13 -25.20 17.21 10.63
C PHE A 13 -25.84 16.18 9.68
N LEU A 14 -27.00 16.50 9.10
CA LEU A 14 -27.68 15.65 8.10
C LEU A 14 -26.84 15.50 6.81
N LEU A 15 -26.19 16.57 6.35
CA LEU A 15 -25.29 16.51 5.20
C LEU A 15 -24.06 15.65 5.46
N ILE A 16 -23.51 15.70 6.67
CA ILE A 16 -22.38 14.86 7.06
C ILE A 16 -22.81 13.38 7.10
N ILE A 17 -23.98 13.08 7.68
CA ILE A 17 -24.51 11.72 7.71
C ILE A 17 -24.82 11.21 6.31
N SER A 18 -25.45 11.99 5.46
CA SER A 18 -25.75 11.58 4.08
C SER A 18 -24.51 11.31 3.25
N LYS A 19 -23.48 12.14 3.39
CA LYS A 19 -22.17 11.90 2.74
C LYS A 19 -21.51 10.61 3.25
N ARG A 20 -21.61 10.31 4.54
CA ARG A 20 -21.07 9.07 5.12
C ARG A 20 -21.82 7.83 4.64
N ILE A 21 -23.13 7.89 4.59
CA ILE A 21 -23.95 6.79 4.06
C ILE A 21 -23.63 6.55 2.59
N MET A 22 -23.55 7.61 1.78
CA MET A 22 -23.16 7.48 0.38
C MET A 22 -21.74 6.94 0.20
N PHE A 23 -20.79 7.38 1.03
CA PHE A 23 -19.44 6.85 0.99
C PHE A 23 -19.41 5.37 1.37
N PHE A 24 -20.13 4.98 2.43
CA PHE A 24 -20.25 3.59 2.85
C PHE A 24 -20.88 2.70 1.78
N ILE A 25 -21.99 3.16 1.16
CA ILE A 25 -22.64 2.45 0.05
C ILE A 25 -21.70 2.29 -1.13
N LYS A 26 -21.01 3.36 -1.53
CA LYS A 26 -20.03 3.34 -2.63
C LYS A 26 -18.87 2.40 -2.32
N TYR A 27 -18.33 2.45 -1.11
CA TYR A 27 -17.23 1.58 -0.69
C TYR A 27 -17.66 0.10 -0.69
N THR A 28 -18.81 -0.22 -0.09
CA THR A 28 -19.36 -1.59 -0.06
C THR A 28 -19.64 -2.10 -1.47
N TYR A 29 -20.19 -1.26 -2.36
CA TYR A 29 -20.41 -1.61 -3.76
C TYR A 29 -19.11 -1.88 -4.50
N LEU A 30 -18.09 -1.06 -4.32
CA LEU A 30 -16.76 -1.27 -4.91
C LEU A 30 -16.10 -2.56 -4.41
N GLU A 31 -16.21 -2.86 -3.12
CA GLU A 31 -15.68 -4.11 -2.55
C GLU A 31 -16.41 -5.34 -3.09
N ILE A 32 -17.73 -5.27 -3.26
CA ILE A 32 -18.51 -6.34 -3.91
C ILE A 32 -18.07 -6.51 -5.35
N LEU A 33 -17.91 -5.42 -6.11
CA LEU A 33 -17.44 -5.48 -7.51
C LEU A 33 -16.02 -6.05 -7.60
N LYS A 34 -15.11 -5.67 -6.71
CA LYS A 34 -13.77 -6.25 -6.62
C LYS A 34 -13.82 -7.75 -6.36
N GLY A 35 -14.64 -8.17 -5.40
CA GLY A 35 -14.84 -9.59 -5.08
C GLY A 35 -15.42 -10.38 -6.26
N LEU A 36 -16.40 -9.83 -6.97
CA LEU A 36 -16.98 -10.46 -8.16
C LEU A 36 -15.94 -10.50 -9.30
N ASN A 37 -15.23 -9.40 -9.54
CA ASN A 37 -14.18 -9.36 -10.55
C ASN A 37 -13.09 -10.40 -10.25
N TRP A 38 -12.68 -10.52 -8.99
CA TRP A 38 -11.74 -11.56 -8.57
C TRP A 38 -12.24 -12.97 -8.88
N LEU A 39 -13.52 -13.29 -8.60
CA LEU A 39 -14.10 -14.60 -8.89
C LEU A 39 -14.07 -14.96 -10.39
N PHE A 40 -14.19 -13.95 -11.25
CA PHE A 40 -14.22 -14.17 -12.71
C PHE A 40 -12.85 -14.05 -13.38
N THR A 41 -11.91 -13.27 -12.81
CA THR A 41 -10.62 -12.95 -13.47
C THR A 41 -9.42 -13.56 -12.78
N SER A 42 -9.51 -13.95 -11.52
CA SER A 42 -8.35 -14.36 -10.71
C SER A 42 -7.63 -15.62 -11.19
N LYS A 43 -8.32 -16.50 -11.90
CA LYS A 43 -7.70 -17.75 -12.38
C LYS A 43 -6.65 -17.54 -13.46
N GLU A 44 -6.69 -16.41 -14.16
CA GLU A 44 -5.80 -16.14 -15.30
C GLU A 44 -4.59 -15.30 -14.93
N HIS A 45 -4.61 -14.62 -13.76
CA HIS A 45 -3.63 -13.58 -13.42
C HIS A 45 -2.86 -13.80 -12.12
N THR A 46 -3.14 -14.84 -11.36
CA THR A 46 -2.45 -15.10 -10.10
C THR A 46 -1.47 -16.24 -10.21
N ASN A 47 -0.16 -15.94 -10.12
CA ASN A 47 0.88 -16.94 -10.06
C ASN A 47 0.97 -17.58 -8.67
N PHE A 48 0.57 -16.84 -7.62
CA PHE A 48 0.58 -17.31 -6.24
C PHE A 48 -0.65 -16.87 -5.48
N THR A 49 -1.19 -17.77 -4.67
CA THR A 49 -2.29 -17.47 -3.76
C THR A 49 -1.83 -17.72 -2.33
N PHE A 50 -1.92 -16.71 -1.49
CA PHE A 50 -1.59 -16.81 -0.09
C PHE A 50 -2.82 -16.58 0.78
N THR A 51 -2.95 -17.39 1.81
CA THR A 51 -3.81 -17.08 2.95
C THR A 51 -2.89 -16.67 4.11
N LEU A 52 -3.16 -15.60 4.84
CA LEU A 52 -2.38 -15.20 6.01
C LEU A 52 -2.68 -16.10 7.23
N ASN A 53 -2.61 -17.40 7.02
CA ASN A 53 -2.56 -18.43 8.05
C ASN A 53 -1.19 -19.13 8.01
N ALA A 54 -0.95 -20.11 8.86
CA ALA A 54 0.33 -20.82 8.93
C ALA A 54 0.83 -21.36 7.57
N ASN A 55 -0.08 -21.77 6.69
CA ASN A 55 0.28 -22.28 5.35
C ASN A 55 0.69 -21.16 4.40
N SER A 56 0.15 -19.96 4.56
CA SER A 56 0.49 -18.81 3.71
C SER A 56 1.85 -18.21 4.04
N ILE A 57 2.30 -18.31 5.27
CA ILE A 57 3.65 -17.91 5.67
C ILE A 57 4.68 -18.76 4.92
N GLU A 58 4.49 -20.06 4.81
CA GLU A 58 5.40 -20.94 4.06
C GLU A 58 5.37 -20.63 2.55
N ALA A 59 4.20 -20.34 1.99
CA ALA A 59 4.09 -19.93 0.60
C ALA A 59 4.79 -18.59 0.33
N LEU A 60 4.65 -17.61 1.23
CA LEU A 60 5.36 -16.33 1.13
C LEU A 60 6.88 -16.53 1.24
N LYS A 61 7.37 -17.38 2.16
CA LYS A 61 8.79 -17.71 2.27
C LYS A 61 9.32 -18.38 1.00
N PHE A 62 8.54 -19.29 0.41
CA PHE A 62 8.87 -19.94 -0.85
C PHE A 62 8.99 -18.91 -2.00
N TYR A 63 8.05 -18.01 -2.10
CA TYR A 63 8.08 -16.90 -3.05
C TYR A 63 9.33 -16.03 -2.90
N LEU A 64 9.58 -15.52 -1.69
CA LEU A 64 10.73 -14.66 -1.39
C LEU A 64 12.06 -15.35 -1.71
N LYS A 65 12.18 -16.66 -1.42
CA LYS A 65 13.36 -17.44 -1.74
C LYS A 65 13.56 -17.61 -3.24
N ASN A 66 12.52 -17.94 -3.98
CA ASN A 66 12.65 -18.28 -5.39
C ASN A 66 12.82 -17.03 -6.26
N CYS A 67 12.04 -15.99 -6.02
CA CYS A 67 12.03 -14.79 -6.87
C CYS A 67 13.13 -13.78 -6.46
N TYR A 68 13.45 -13.70 -5.17
CA TYR A 68 14.38 -12.68 -4.65
C TYR A 68 15.64 -13.27 -3.98
N LYS A 69 15.75 -14.61 -3.89
CA LYS A 69 16.88 -15.30 -3.25
C LYS A 69 17.07 -14.95 -1.76
N ILE A 70 15.99 -14.53 -1.09
CA ILE A 70 16.02 -14.23 0.34
C ILE A 70 16.07 -15.54 1.14
N ASP A 71 16.98 -15.62 2.10
CA ASP A 71 17.14 -16.80 2.96
C ASP A 71 15.85 -17.10 3.75
N LYS A 72 15.57 -18.39 3.94
CA LYS A 72 14.34 -18.83 4.62
C LYS A 72 14.29 -18.38 6.10
N ASN A 73 15.43 -18.37 6.79
CA ASN A 73 15.48 -17.96 8.20
C ASN A 73 15.27 -16.46 8.31
N ILE A 74 15.92 -15.68 7.43
CA ILE A 74 15.76 -14.22 7.38
C ILE A 74 14.31 -13.88 7.06
N SER A 75 13.72 -14.50 6.04
CA SER A 75 12.30 -14.25 5.70
C SER A 75 11.36 -14.61 6.85
N THR A 76 11.66 -15.70 7.60
CA THR A 76 10.89 -16.07 8.78
C THR A 76 10.96 -15.01 9.88
N GLN A 77 12.14 -14.50 10.19
CA GLN A 77 12.32 -13.44 11.20
C GLN A 77 11.56 -12.17 10.80
N LEU A 78 11.70 -11.73 9.55
CA LEU A 78 11.04 -10.52 9.05
C LEU A 78 9.51 -10.64 9.03
N ILE A 79 8.97 -11.79 8.61
CA ILE A 79 7.54 -12.05 8.64
C ILE A 79 7.01 -12.04 10.07
N ASN A 80 7.68 -12.72 11.00
CA ASN A 80 7.26 -12.75 12.40
C ASN A 80 7.27 -11.34 13.01
N SER A 81 8.35 -10.57 12.80
CA SER A 81 8.45 -9.20 13.28
C SER A 81 7.37 -8.28 12.69
N ALA A 82 7.01 -8.46 11.41
CA ALA A 82 5.92 -7.74 10.78
C ALA A 82 4.56 -8.11 11.40
N LEU A 83 4.32 -9.39 11.70
CA LEU A 83 3.08 -9.86 12.33
C LEU A 83 2.96 -9.36 13.78
N GLU A 84 4.05 -9.33 14.54
CA GLU A 84 4.09 -8.73 15.88
C GLU A 84 3.77 -7.23 15.82
N THR A 85 4.31 -6.53 14.83
CA THR A 85 3.98 -5.11 14.60
C THR A 85 2.50 -4.93 14.25
N LYS A 86 1.92 -5.80 13.43
CA LYS A 86 0.47 -5.82 13.15
C LYS A 86 -0.36 -5.96 14.42
N VAL A 87 0.04 -6.86 15.33
CA VAL A 87 -0.63 -7.04 16.63
C VAL A 87 -0.48 -5.79 17.51
N SER A 88 0.72 -5.24 17.59
CA SER A 88 0.97 -4.02 18.37
C SER A 88 0.18 -2.82 17.85
N PHE A 89 0.00 -2.73 16.55
CA PHE A 89 -0.81 -1.69 15.91
C PHE A 89 -2.28 -1.74 16.35
N LYS A 90 -2.86 -2.94 16.45
CA LYS A 90 -4.24 -3.11 16.93
C LYS A 90 -4.45 -2.58 18.35
N ASN A 91 -3.38 -2.57 19.15
CA ASN A 91 -3.39 -2.13 20.54
C ASN A 91 -3.10 -0.62 20.71
N LEU A 92 -2.75 0.09 19.62
CA LEU A 92 -2.57 1.53 19.69
C LEU A 92 -3.93 2.19 19.96
N ASP A 93 -4.01 2.93 21.06
CA ASP A 93 -5.20 3.71 21.41
C ASP A 93 -5.34 4.94 20.50
N LEU A 94 -5.76 4.68 19.28
CA LEU A 94 -5.99 5.71 18.25
C LEU A 94 -7.35 6.36 18.39
N LYS A 95 -7.92 6.42 19.63
CA LYS A 95 -9.22 7.00 19.96
C LYS A 95 -9.47 8.41 19.43
N LYS A 96 -8.44 9.06 18.88
CA LYS A 96 -8.53 10.43 18.38
C LYS A 96 -8.84 10.54 16.88
N SER A 97 -8.77 9.48 16.10
CA SER A 97 -9.22 9.55 14.71
C SER A 97 -10.69 9.19 14.59
N PHE A 98 -11.54 10.17 14.77
CA PHE A 98 -13.00 10.11 14.76
C PHE A 98 -13.64 9.52 13.48
N PHE A 99 -12.84 9.03 12.51
CA PHE A 99 -13.31 8.79 11.15
C PHE A 99 -12.98 7.42 10.56
N TYR A 100 -12.19 6.59 11.23
CA TYR A 100 -11.82 5.27 10.69
C TYR A 100 -11.76 4.23 11.80
N ASP A 101 -12.48 3.15 11.60
CA ASP A 101 -12.30 1.91 12.35
C ASP A 101 -11.02 1.25 11.80
N LEU A 102 -9.88 1.61 12.40
CA LEU A 102 -8.56 1.09 12.03
C LEU A 102 -8.47 -0.44 12.18
N ASN A 103 -9.42 -1.04 12.90
CA ASN A 103 -9.48 -2.49 13.07
C ASN A 103 -10.03 -3.21 11.84
N LYS A 104 -10.74 -2.49 10.94
CA LYS A 104 -11.34 -3.09 9.74
C LYS A 104 -10.42 -3.06 8.52
N ASP A 105 -9.36 -2.26 8.53
CA ASP A 105 -8.42 -2.20 7.43
C ASP A 105 -7.33 -3.26 7.64
N ASN A 106 -7.57 -4.46 7.14
CA ASN A 106 -6.68 -5.61 7.26
C ASN A 106 -5.57 -5.64 6.20
N ASN A 107 -5.46 -4.63 5.35
CA ASN A 107 -4.49 -4.57 4.26
C ASN A 107 -3.04 -4.39 4.75
N TRP A 108 -2.50 -5.42 5.38
CA TRP A 108 -1.08 -5.47 5.76
C TRP A 108 -0.21 -6.15 4.68
N ASP A 109 -0.81 -6.85 3.77
CA ASP A 109 -0.21 -7.86 2.91
C ASP A 109 0.86 -7.30 2.00
N TYR A 110 0.53 -6.31 1.16
CA TYR A 110 1.52 -5.68 0.31
C TYR A 110 2.58 -4.91 1.12
N ARG A 111 2.20 -4.41 2.31
CA ARG A 111 3.10 -3.70 3.21
C ARG A 111 4.15 -4.61 3.81
N ILE A 112 3.78 -5.85 4.15
CA ILE A 112 4.74 -6.87 4.61
C ILE A 112 5.70 -7.23 3.49
N VAL A 113 5.20 -7.44 2.28
CA VAL A 113 6.06 -7.71 1.10
C VAL A 113 7.00 -6.54 0.84
N ALA A 114 6.47 -5.30 0.80
CA ALA A 114 7.27 -4.09 0.59
C ALA A 114 8.36 -3.92 1.66
N PHE A 115 8.02 -4.11 2.93
CA PHE A 115 8.97 -4.05 4.05
C PHE A 115 10.09 -5.08 3.88
N ILE A 116 9.75 -6.35 3.60
CA ILE A 116 10.76 -7.41 3.46
C ILE A 116 11.69 -7.13 2.27
N LEU A 117 11.13 -6.74 1.13
CA LEU A 117 11.93 -6.41 -0.05
C LEU A 117 12.81 -5.17 0.20
N PHE A 118 12.29 -4.15 0.87
CA PHE A 118 13.05 -2.97 1.23
C PHE A 118 14.20 -3.29 2.19
N SER A 119 13.97 -4.16 3.18
CA SER A 119 15.02 -4.57 4.11
C SER A 119 16.13 -5.38 3.44
N GLN A 120 15.82 -6.24 2.47
CA GLN A 120 16.74 -7.24 1.94
C GLN A 120 17.38 -6.90 0.59
N LEU A 121 16.73 -6.07 -0.22
CA LEU A 121 17.27 -5.68 -1.51
C LEU A 121 18.22 -4.48 -1.38
N LYS A 122 19.22 -4.41 -2.26
CA LYS A 122 20.12 -3.25 -2.38
C LYS A 122 19.40 -2.13 -3.13
N VAL A 123 18.55 -1.40 -2.43
CA VAL A 123 17.84 -0.21 -2.91
C VAL A 123 18.05 0.93 -1.93
N ASP A 124 18.02 2.16 -2.41
CA ASP A 124 18.26 3.34 -1.59
C ASP A 124 16.94 3.91 -1.05
N TYR A 125 15.86 3.78 -1.82
CA TYR A 125 14.58 4.40 -1.52
C TYR A 125 13.42 3.41 -1.61
N LEU A 126 12.43 3.63 -0.72
CA LEU A 126 11.09 3.09 -0.87
C LEU A 126 10.13 4.27 -0.96
N PHE A 127 9.46 4.40 -2.10
CA PHE A 127 8.40 5.39 -2.34
C PHE A 127 7.03 4.74 -2.09
N GLU A 128 6.20 5.38 -1.29
CA GLU A 128 4.79 5.00 -1.14
C GLU A 128 3.91 6.16 -1.62
N PHE A 129 3.24 5.94 -2.74
CA PHE A 129 2.23 6.85 -3.27
C PHE A 129 0.86 6.45 -2.71
N GLY A 130 0.33 7.28 -1.80
CA GLY A 130 -0.86 6.99 -1.02
C GLY A 130 -0.55 6.32 0.33
N ILE A 131 -0.03 7.09 1.29
CA ILE A 131 0.38 6.61 2.63
C ILE A 131 -0.82 6.09 3.43
N SER A 132 -2.02 6.62 3.16
CA SER A 132 -3.23 6.29 3.93
C SER A 132 -3.02 6.53 5.44
N HIS A 133 -3.13 5.50 6.27
CA HIS A 133 -3.00 5.60 7.73
C HIS A 133 -1.54 5.52 8.23
N GLY A 134 -0.57 5.37 7.33
CA GLY A 134 0.84 5.28 7.69
C GLY A 134 1.27 3.91 8.22
N LYS A 135 0.60 2.83 7.82
CA LYS A 135 0.92 1.48 8.27
C LYS A 135 2.29 1.00 7.79
N LEU A 136 2.64 1.24 6.51
CA LEU A 136 3.92 0.82 5.98
C LEU A 136 5.09 1.57 6.65
N PRO A 137 5.09 2.91 6.75
CA PRO A 137 6.15 3.60 7.47
C PRO A 137 6.20 3.21 8.95
N TYR A 138 5.07 2.93 9.60
CA TYR A 138 5.05 2.44 10.98
C TYR A 138 5.67 1.05 11.09
N LEU A 139 5.40 0.14 10.14
CA LEU A 139 6.02 -1.17 10.07
C LEU A 139 7.54 -1.06 9.93
N ILE A 140 8.03 -0.22 9.03
CA ILE A 140 9.46 0.05 8.85
C ILE A 140 10.07 0.63 10.13
N TYR A 141 9.41 1.64 10.74
CA TYR A 141 9.89 2.27 11.97
C TYR A 141 10.05 1.29 13.13
N LYS A 142 9.10 0.38 13.30
CA LYS A 142 9.16 -0.64 14.36
C LYS A 142 10.23 -1.70 14.12
N ASN A 143 10.78 -1.75 12.91
CA ASN A 143 11.71 -2.77 12.45
C ASN A 143 13.00 -2.15 11.88
N LEU A 144 13.41 -0.98 12.36
CA LEU A 144 14.60 -0.26 11.87
C LEU A 144 15.89 -1.06 11.98
N ASP A 145 15.97 -1.99 12.93
CA ASP A 145 17.13 -2.88 13.09
C ASP A 145 17.39 -3.78 11.88
N TYR A 146 16.38 -3.98 11.03
CA TYR A 146 16.49 -4.72 9.77
C TYR A 146 16.72 -3.82 8.54
N ILE A 147 16.78 -2.50 8.73
CA ILE A 147 16.90 -1.52 7.64
C ILE A 147 18.28 -0.86 7.71
N GLU A 148 19.03 -0.91 6.62
CA GLU A 148 20.31 -0.22 6.52
C GLU A 148 20.14 1.30 6.70
N GLN A 149 21.07 1.94 7.40
CA GLN A 149 20.95 3.36 7.79
C GLN A 149 20.93 4.33 6.60
N ASN A 150 21.47 3.93 5.46
CA ASN A 150 21.49 4.72 4.22
C ASN A 150 20.19 4.64 3.42
N LYS A 151 19.26 3.75 3.79
CA LYS A 151 17.97 3.61 3.13
C LYS A 151 16.98 4.63 3.66
N SER A 152 16.15 5.16 2.76
CA SER A 152 15.12 6.14 3.10
C SER A 152 13.74 5.75 2.60
N TYR A 153 12.75 5.93 3.46
CA TYR A 153 11.35 5.86 3.11
C TYR A 153 10.85 7.24 2.70
N ILE A 154 10.10 7.31 1.61
CA ILE A 154 9.49 8.53 1.07
C ILE A 154 8.01 8.28 0.87
N GLY A 155 7.19 8.96 1.64
CA GLY A 155 5.74 8.85 1.56
C GLY A 155 5.11 10.11 0.97
N ILE A 156 4.20 9.93 0.00
CA ILE A 156 3.47 11.01 -0.67
C ILE A 156 1.97 10.82 -0.44
N GLU A 157 1.29 11.83 0.07
CA GLU A 157 -0.15 11.79 0.36
C GLU A 157 -0.76 13.19 0.20
N ASN A 158 -1.84 13.29 -0.56
CA ASN A 158 -2.55 14.56 -0.76
C ASN A 158 -3.56 14.87 0.35
N ASN A 159 -3.89 13.90 1.20
CA ASN A 159 -4.90 14.06 2.23
C ASN A 159 -4.29 14.02 3.64
N LEU A 160 -4.03 15.21 4.20
CA LEU A 160 -3.50 15.40 5.56
C LEU A 160 -4.25 14.65 6.67
N ARG A 161 -5.51 14.26 6.43
CA ARG A 161 -6.31 13.51 7.41
C ARG A 161 -5.97 12.03 7.48
N LYS A 162 -5.24 11.53 6.47
CA LYS A 162 -4.89 10.12 6.40
C LYS A 162 -3.62 9.79 7.17
N GLY A 163 -2.65 10.64 7.24
CA GLY A 163 -1.33 10.36 7.83
C GLY A 163 -1.28 10.10 9.33
N GLY A 164 -2.31 9.51 9.94
CA GLY A 164 -2.49 9.45 11.40
C GLY A 164 -1.34 8.87 12.23
N LEU A 165 -0.51 8.00 11.66
CA LEU A 165 0.65 7.43 12.34
C LEU A 165 1.98 8.11 11.99
N THR A 166 2.01 8.92 10.95
CA THR A 166 3.26 9.54 10.49
C THR A 166 3.83 10.50 11.53
N TYR A 167 2.98 11.15 12.34
CA TYR A 167 3.43 12.03 13.41
C TYR A 167 4.34 11.34 14.45
N LEU A 168 4.24 10.01 14.60
CA LEU A 168 5.09 9.25 15.51
C LEU A 168 6.54 9.09 15.00
N ILE A 169 6.74 9.33 13.71
CA ILE A 169 7.98 8.99 13.01
C ILE A 169 8.53 10.15 12.14
N GLU A 170 7.83 11.29 12.02
CA GLU A 170 8.23 12.45 11.20
C GLU A 170 9.63 12.99 11.51
N ASN A 171 10.10 12.84 12.75
CA ASN A 171 11.40 13.34 13.18
C ASN A 171 12.55 12.31 13.02
N LYS A 172 12.33 11.23 12.29
CA LYS A 172 13.36 10.22 12.02
C LYS A 172 14.01 10.48 10.66
N ASN A 173 15.32 10.57 10.62
CA ASN A 173 16.10 10.94 9.42
C ASN A 173 15.86 10.04 8.19
N GLN A 174 15.41 8.82 8.40
CA GLN A 174 15.11 7.88 7.32
C GLN A 174 13.70 8.03 6.73
N PHE A 175 12.87 8.93 7.28
CA PHE A 175 11.47 9.11 6.86
C PHE A 175 11.22 10.51 6.36
N ASN A 176 10.77 10.60 5.11
CA ASN A 176 10.41 11.85 4.46
C ASN A 176 8.94 11.78 4.03
N PHE A 177 8.13 12.72 4.51
CA PHE A 177 6.71 12.80 4.18
C PHE A 177 6.42 14.07 3.39
N TYR A 178 5.75 13.90 2.25
CA TYR A 178 5.35 14.99 1.37
C TYR A 178 3.84 15.04 1.27
N TRP A 179 3.28 16.11 1.80
CA TRP A 179 1.85 16.38 1.81
C TRP A 179 1.46 17.17 0.56
N SER A 180 1.48 16.47 -0.58
CA SER A 180 1.19 17.04 -1.90
C SER A 180 0.50 16.01 -2.78
N SER A 181 -0.01 16.45 -3.93
CA SER A 181 -0.41 15.50 -4.96
C SER A 181 0.80 14.75 -5.50
N VAL A 182 0.57 13.56 -6.06
CA VAL A 182 1.62 12.77 -6.72
C VAL A 182 2.18 13.54 -7.91
N GLU A 183 1.31 14.21 -8.65
CA GLU A 183 1.64 15.02 -9.82
C GLU A 183 2.61 16.17 -9.45
N ASP A 184 2.29 16.91 -8.38
CA ASP A 184 3.13 18.01 -7.91
C ASP A 184 4.48 17.49 -7.40
N TYR A 185 4.47 16.37 -6.66
CA TYR A 185 5.69 15.79 -6.14
C TYR A 185 6.62 15.36 -7.28
N LEU A 186 6.16 14.52 -8.20
CA LEU A 186 6.98 13.97 -9.28
C LEU A 186 7.46 15.06 -10.25
N SER A 187 6.65 16.09 -10.49
CA SER A 187 7.02 17.20 -11.38
C SER A 187 8.12 18.10 -10.80
N ASN A 188 8.23 18.18 -9.48
CA ASN A 188 9.12 19.14 -8.80
C ASN A 188 10.37 18.51 -8.18
N GLN A 189 10.41 17.19 -8.04
CA GLN A 189 11.53 16.51 -7.39
C GLN A 189 12.50 15.88 -8.40
N LYS A 190 13.79 16.07 -8.15
CA LYS A 190 14.89 15.43 -8.89
C LYS A 190 15.41 14.24 -8.07
N ILE A 191 14.62 13.20 -7.97
CA ILE A 191 15.02 12.00 -7.22
C ILE A 191 15.31 10.88 -8.21
N ASP A 192 16.39 10.14 -7.97
CA ASP A 192 16.67 8.92 -8.73
C ASP A 192 15.75 7.80 -8.25
N ILE A 193 14.72 7.53 -9.06
CA ILE A 193 13.75 6.47 -8.82
C ILE A 193 14.30 5.09 -9.25
N ASN A 194 15.36 5.04 -10.05
CA ASN A 194 15.82 3.78 -10.65
C ASN A 194 16.29 2.74 -9.61
N ASN A 195 16.96 3.18 -8.54
CA ASN A 195 17.37 2.28 -7.46
C ASN A 195 16.35 2.25 -6.30
N SER A 196 15.08 2.08 -6.62
CA SER A 196 14.01 2.16 -5.63
C SER A 196 13.02 1.01 -5.70
N ILE A 197 12.22 0.92 -4.66
CA ILE A 197 10.94 0.22 -4.63
C ILE A 197 9.84 1.28 -4.68
N ILE A 198 8.86 1.10 -5.57
CA ILE A 198 7.65 1.92 -5.63
C ILE A 198 6.48 1.10 -5.13
N VAL A 199 5.70 1.67 -4.23
CA VAL A 199 4.39 1.17 -3.80
C VAL A 199 3.32 2.13 -4.28
N CYS A 200 2.42 1.65 -5.15
CA CYS A 200 1.30 2.42 -5.68
C CYS A 200 0.02 1.95 -4.98
N SER A 201 -0.52 2.79 -4.08
CA SER A 201 -1.77 2.55 -3.36
C SER A 201 -2.64 3.82 -3.29
N THR A 202 -2.63 4.62 -4.36
CA THR A 202 -3.34 5.90 -4.40
C THR A 202 -4.86 5.75 -4.45
N HIS A 203 -5.38 4.63 -4.96
CA HIS A 203 -6.80 4.38 -5.25
C HIS A 203 -7.48 5.46 -6.12
N GLU A 204 -6.69 6.39 -6.68
CA GLU A 204 -7.14 7.43 -7.59
C GLU A 204 -6.56 7.16 -8.97
N LYS A 205 -7.41 6.78 -9.94
CA LYS A 205 -6.98 6.42 -11.29
C LYS A 205 -6.10 7.50 -11.93
N LYS A 206 -6.45 8.77 -11.74
CA LYS A 206 -5.68 9.89 -12.32
C LYS A 206 -4.24 9.93 -11.81
N SER A 207 -4.05 9.77 -10.50
CA SER A 207 -2.71 9.76 -9.89
C SER A 207 -1.92 8.52 -10.28
N GLU A 208 -2.59 7.37 -10.40
CA GLU A 208 -1.97 6.14 -10.89
C GLU A 208 -1.54 6.27 -12.35
N ASP A 209 -2.43 6.75 -13.24
CA ASP A 209 -2.10 7.03 -14.63
C ASP A 209 -0.86 7.94 -14.73
N PHE A 210 -0.83 9.01 -13.93
CA PHE A 210 0.29 9.94 -13.92
C PHE A 210 1.61 9.27 -13.49
N ILE A 211 1.60 8.41 -12.46
CA ILE A 211 2.81 7.69 -12.02
C ILE A 211 3.40 6.89 -13.19
N PHE A 212 2.58 6.05 -13.83
CA PHE A 212 3.07 5.16 -14.87
C PHE A 212 3.46 5.89 -16.17
N ASP A 213 2.73 6.93 -16.53
CA ASP A 213 3.10 7.83 -17.64
C ASP A 213 4.42 8.56 -17.35
N PHE A 214 4.62 9.03 -16.12
CA PHE A 214 5.85 9.68 -15.70
C PHE A 214 7.04 8.73 -15.78
N LEU A 215 6.92 7.50 -15.29
CA LEU A 215 7.96 6.49 -15.39
C LEU A 215 8.31 6.20 -16.85
N LYS A 216 7.31 6.01 -17.70
CA LYS A 216 7.47 5.72 -19.13
C LYS A 216 8.12 6.89 -19.87
N ASN A 217 7.61 8.10 -19.71
CA ASN A 217 8.07 9.28 -20.45
C ASN A 217 9.49 9.72 -20.06
N ASN A 218 9.91 9.45 -18.82
CA ASN A 218 11.26 9.76 -18.34
C ASN A 218 12.21 8.57 -18.38
N ASN A 219 11.79 7.43 -18.97
CA ASN A 219 12.55 6.19 -19.02
C ASN A 219 13.12 5.74 -17.66
N LEU A 220 12.32 5.95 -16.60
CA LEU A 220 12.66 5.57 -15.25
C LEU A 220 12.33 4.10 -15.01
N LYS A 221 13.23 3.40 -14.33
CA LYS A 221 13.17 1.94 -14.16
C LYS A 221 13.34 1.57 -12.70
N PRO A 222 12.33 1.82 -11.85
CA PRO A 222 12.38 1.36 -10.46
C PRO A 222 12.64 -0.14 -10.41
N ARG A 223 13.43 -0.55 -9.43
CA ARG A 223 13.85 -1.95 -9.30
C ARG A 223 12.68 -2.89 -9.01
N ILE A 224 11.73 -2.40 -8.21
CA ILE A 224 10.49 -3.11 -7.88
C ILE A 224 9.32 -2.13 -7.94
N ILE A 225 8.20 -2.58 -8.47
CA ILE A 225 6.91 -1.89 -8.39
C ILE A 225 5.92 -2.82 -7.71
N ILE A 226 5.25 -2.33 -6.68
CA ILE A 226 4.18 -3.02 -5.98
C ILE A 226 2.91 -2.20 -6.15
N SER A 227 1.83 -2.80 -6.62
CA SER A 227 0.52 -2.16 -6.73
C SER A 227 -0.57 -3.04 -6.14
N ASP A 228 -1.51 -2.44 -5.42
CA ASP A 228 -2.73 -3.07 -4.95
C ASP A 228 -3.89 -2.91 -5.94
N ASN A 229 -3.68 -2.16 -7.03
CA ASN A 229 -4.62 -2.00 -8.12
C ASN A 229 -4.19 -2.85 -9.33
N THR A 230 -4.68 -4.08 -9.40
CA THR A 230 -4.25 -5.10 -10.36
C THR A 230 -5.34 -5.47 -11.37
N GLU A 231 -6.40 -4.69 -11.46
CA GLU A 231 -7.47 -4.90 -12.45
C GLU A 231 -6.93 -4.74 -13.87
N ILE A 232 -7.50 -5.47 -14.82
CA ILE A 232 -7.03 -5.51 -16.24
C ILE A 232 -7.03 -4.12 -16.90
N ASP A 233 -7.91 -3.24 -16.46
CA ASP A 233 -7.99 -1.85 -16.95
C ASP A 233 -7.17 -0.86 -16.11
N SER A 234 -6.49 -1.32 -15.06
CA SER A 234 -5.61 -0.48 -14.25
C SER A 234 -4.39 0.00 -15.03
N SER A 235 -3.88 1.14 -14.64
CA SER A 235 -2.69 1.72 -15.25
C SER A 235 -1.45 0.89 -14.97
N TYR A 236 -1.39 0.27 -13.78
CA TYR A 236 -0.34 -0.69 -13.44
C TYR A 236 -0.34 -1.88 -14.40
N TYR A 237 -1.50 -2.54 -14.61
CA TYR A 237 -1.59 -3.71 -15.46
C TYR A 237 -1.18 -3.38 -16.92
N LYS A 238 -1.64 -2.24 -17.45
CA LYS A 238 -1.23 -1.77 -18.78
C LYS A 238 0.28 -1.52 -18.86
N PHE A 239 0.83 -0.80 -17.88
CA PHE A 239 2.26 -0.48 -17.84
C PHE A 239 3.12 -1.74 -17.86
N VAL A 240 2.83 -2.74 -17.03
CA VAL A 240 3.66 -3.95 -16.95
C VAL A 240 3.51 -4.85 -18.17
N ASN A 241 2.33 -4.90 -18.80
CA ASN A 241 2.12 -5.66 -20.02
C ASN A 241 2.76 -5.01 -21.26
N GLU A 242 2.84 -3.69 -21.29
CA GLU A 242 3.50 -2.96 -22.37
C GLU A 242 5.03 -2.90 -22.21
N ASN A 243 5.54 -3.25 -21.03
CA ASN A 243 6.95 -3.09 -20.70
C ASN A 243 7.62 -4.43 -20.40
N ASN A 244 8.18 -5.05 -21.44
CA ASN A 244 8.88 -6.35 -21.37
C ASN A 244 10.11 -6.37 -20.46
N ASN A 245 10.52 -5.23 -19.88
CA ASN A 245 11.63 -5.17 -18.94
C ASN A 245 11.24 -5.55 -17.51
N TYR A 246 9.97 -5.86 -17.26
CA TYR A 246 9.50 -6.28 -15.94
C TYR A 246 9.00 -7.72 -15.98
N GLU A 247 9.47 -8.51 -15.03
CA GLU A 247 8.86 -9.78 -14.64
C GLU A 247 7.82 -9.49 -13.57
N THR A 248 6.55 -9.82 -13.84
CA THR A 248 5.43 -9.47 -12.96
C THR A 248 4.78 -10.71 -12.41
N GLU A 249 4.52 -10.71 -11.12
CA GLU A 249 3.81 -11.74 -10.40
C GLU A 249 2.63 -11.14 -9.64
N PHE A 250 1.51 -11.87 -9.64
CA PHE A 250 0.31 -11.49 -8.92
C PHE A 250 0.15 -12.36 -7.69
N LEU A 251 0.15 -11.74 -6.52
CA LEU A 251 0.02 -12.41 -5.24
C LEU A 251 -1.38 -12.12 -4.69
N THR A 252 -2.15 -13.17 -4.42
CA THR A 252 -3.47 -13.03 -3.82
C THR A 252 -3.41 -13.44 -2.35
N PHE A 253 -3.77 -12.51 -1.48
CA PHE A 253 -3.86 -12.74 -0.04
C PHE A 253 -5.32 -12.96 0.31
N VAL A 254 -5.61 -14.11 0.91
CA VAL A 254 -6.95 -14.45 1.39
C VAL A 254 -6.89 -14.52 2.91
N ASP A 255 -7.48 -13.55 3.58
CA ASP A 255 -7.65 -13.59 5.03
C ASP A 255 -8.89 -14.41 5.37
N LYS A 256 -8.74 -15.42 6.22
CA LYS A 256 -9.87 -16.26 6.63
C LYS A 256 -10.88 -15.53 7.53
N GLU A 257 -10.44 -14.46 8.16
CA GLU A 257 -11.29 -13.67 9.06
C GLU A 257 -12.10 -12.60 8.33
N ASP A 258 -11.65 -12.20 7.12
CA ASP A 258 -12.33 -11.21 6.27
C ASP A 258 -12.70 -11.81 4.91
N PHE A 259 -13.79 -12.54 4.86
CA PHE A 259 -14.32 -13.22 3.68
C PHE A 259 -14.76 -12.30 2.52
N ILE A 260 -14.62 -10.98 2.63
CA ILE A 260 -15.33 -10.05 1.75
C ILE A 260 -14.57 -9.67 0.49
N SER A 261 -13.25 -9.65 0.48
CA SER A 261 -12.48 -9.57 -0.78
C SER A 261 -11.00 -9.95 -0.59
N PRO A 262 -10.54 -10.98 -1.26
CA PRO A 262 -9.12 -11.27 -1.30
C PRO A 262 -8.40 -10.11 -2.00
N LEU A 263 -7.34 -9.62 -1.38
CA LEU A 263 -6.50 -8.62 -1.99
C LEU A 263 -5.49 -9.29 -2.92
N THR A 264 -5.52 -8.91 -4.18
CA THR A 264 -4.47 -9.27 -5.13
C THR A 264 -3.54 -8.07 -5.31
N ILE A 265 -2.25 -8.30 -5.15
CA ILE A 265 -1.22 -7.31 -5.45
C ILE A 265 -0.37 -7.75 -6.62
N GLY A 266 0.07 -6.81 -7.41
CA GLY A 266 1.09 -7.05 -8.42
C GLY A 266 2.47 -6.67 -7.88
N VAL A 267 3.45 -7.52 -8.12
CA VAL A 267 4.86 -7.26 -7.80
C VAL A 267 5.66 -7.42 -9.08
N SER A 268 6.17 -6.32 -9.59
CA SER A 268 6.97 -6.27 -10.83
C SER A 268 8.43 -6.01 -10.50
N LYS A 269 9.30 -6.89 -10.98
CA LYS A 269 10.75 -6.81 -10.83
C LYS A 269 11.38 -6.43 -12.14
N PHE A 270 12.20 -5.39 -12.15
CA PHE A 270 12.97 -4.99 -13.31
C PHE A 270 14.02 -6.05 -13.65
N LEU A 271 14.04 -6.47 -14.91
CA LEU A 271 15.05 -7.40 -15.46
C LEU A 271 16.27 -6.59 -15.91
N ASN A 272 17.41 -6.81 -15.25
CA ASN A 272 18.68 -6.20 -15.60
C ASN A 272 19.28 -6.83 -16.87
#